data_fd3e287ac6040e1428a14c097d8bd068
#
_entry.id   fd3e287ac6040e1428a14c097d8bd068
#
_cell.length_a   1.000
_cell.length_b   1.000
_cell.length_c   1.000
_cell.angle_alpha   90.00
_cell.angle_beta   90.00
_cell.angle_gamma   90.00
#
_symmetry.space_group_name_H-M   'P 1'
#
loop_
_entity.id
_entity.type
_entity.pdbx_description
1 polymer ?
#
loop_
_entity_poly.entity_id
_entity_poly.type
_entity_poly.pdbx_seq_one_letter_code
_entity_poly.pdbx_strand_id
1 'polypeptide(L)'
;AILKAKDDIHIVGEAQDGMEAVEKVKTLFPDVVLMDVSMPRMGGVEATRQIKREFPHIGIVALTMYDEQQYIFDLVRAGATGYLLKDSESSQIVAAIRAIYKGESLIHPSVASKILAEFSLMSQKKGKKSGWVEHDLSEREITVLRLVADGKTNKEIANHLDLSEKTVKNHVRNIFHKLQVYDRTQ
;
A
#
# COMPACT_ATOMS: atom_id res chain seq x y z
N ALA A 1 4.91 17.67 13.68
CA ALA A 1 4.13 18.91 13.93
C ALA A 1 2.77 18.92 13.21
N ILE A 2 2.69 18.49 11.95
CA ILE A 2 1.50 18.63 11.08
C ILE A 2 0.33 17.74 11.50
N LEU A 3 0.59 16.48 11.87
CA LEU A 3 -0.46 15.56 12.34
C LEU A 3 -1.05 15.98 13.68
N LYS A 4 -0.22 16.57 14.58
CA LYS A 4 -0.67 17.09 15.89
C LYS A 4 -1.69 18.23 15.79
N ALA A 5 -1.81 18.86 14.61
CA ALA A 5 -2.76 19.96 14.36
C ALA A 5 -4.11 19.49 13.82
N LYS A 6 -4.37 18.17 13.81
CA LYS A 6 -5.63 17.59 13.34
C LYS A 6 -6.39 16.99 14.52
N ASP A 7 -7.59 17.48 14.78
CA ASP A 7 -8.41 17.07 15.94
C ASP A 7 -8.84 15.59 15.88
N ASP A 8 -8.88 15.00 14.68
CA ASP A 8 -9.27 13.61 14.42
C ASP A 8 -8.10 12.64 14.33
N ILE A 9 -6.86 13.08 14.54
CA ILE A 9 -5.65 12.24 14.47
C ILE A 9 -4.86 12.35 15.78
N HIS A 10 -4.71 11.23 16.48
CA HIS A 10 -3.94 11.14 17.70
C HIS A 10 -2.66 10.34 17.47
N ILE A 11 -1.51 10.96 17.70
CA ILE A 11 -0.22 10.26 17.66
C ILE A 11 -0.05 9.54 18.97
N VAL A 12 -0.18 8.21 18.95
CA VAL A 12 -0.08 7.36 20.15
C VAL A 12 1.34 6.91 20.45
N GLY A 13 2.25 6.99 19.45
CA GLY A 13 3.66 6.65 19.63
C GLY A 13 4.52 6.98 18.41
N GLU A 14 5.83 6.99 18.64
CA GLU A 14 6.86 7.15 17.60
C GLU A 14 7.93 6.07 17.83
N ALA A 15 8.48 5.49 16.76
CA ALA A 15 9.51 4.47 16.80
C ALA A 15 10.70 4.87 15.92
N GLN A 16 11.92 4.51 16.34
CA GLN A 16 13.16 4.85 15.62
C GLN A 16 13.56 3.77 14.60
N ASP A 17 12.98 2.58 14.70
CA ASP A 17 13.20 1.45 13.77
C ASP A 17 12.05 0.45 13.80
N GLY A 18 12.16 -0.58 12.95
CA GLY A 18 11.12 -1.59 12.79
C GLY A 18 10.90 -2.46 14.03
N MET A 19 11.94 -2.75 14.82
CA MET A 19 11.81 -3.55 16.04
C MET A 19 10.98 -2.80 17.08
N GLU A 20 11.33 -1.55 17.33
CA GLU A 20 10.60 -0.70 18.24
C GLU A 20 9.15 -0.45 17.75
N ALA A 21 8.96 -0.31 16.42
CA ALA A 21 7.63 -0.17 15.84
C ALA A 21 6.75 -1.39 16.12
N VAL A 22 7.26 -2.61 15.93
CA VAL A 22 6.54 -3.86 16.23
C VAL A 22 6.16 -3.93 17.71
N GLU A 23 7.09 -3.64 18.62
CA GLU A 23 6.82 -3.68 20.07
C GLU A 23 5.78 -2.62 20.48
N LYS A 24 5.88 -1.40 19.93
CA LYS A 24 4.90 -0.35 20.21
C LYS A 24 3.51 -0.66 19.66
N VAL A 25 3.42 -1.28 18.52
CA VAL A 25 2.14 -1.75 17.97
C VAL A 25 1.46 -2.74 18.92
N LYS A 26 2.20 -3.66 19.54
CA LYS A 26 1.68 -4.64 20.52
C LYS A 26 1.12 -3.99 21.78
N THR A 27 1.62 -2.84 22.16
CA THR A 27 1.23 -2.16 23.40
C THR A 27 0.24 -1.03 23.20
N LEU A 28 0.32 -0.32 22.07
CA LEU A 28 -0.46 0.88 21.80
C LEU A 28 -1.68 0.64 20.90
N PHE A 29 -1.71 -0.49 20.17
CA PHE A 29 -2.80 -0.88 19.27
C PHE A 29 -3.27 0.26 18.35
N PRO A 30 -2.37 0.88 17.56
CA PRO A 30 -2.75 1.97 16.67
C PRO A 30 -3.68 1.47 15.56
N ASP A 31 -4.59 2.33 15.07
CA ASP A 31 -5.40 2.02 13.90
C ASP A 31 -4.58 2.05 12.61
N VAL A 32 -3.63 3.00 12.53
CA VAL A 32 -2.78 3.22 11.36
C VAL A 32 -1.33 3.46 11.77
N VAL A 33 -0.41 2.84 11.05
CA VAL A 33 1.05 3.04 11.20
C VAL A 33 1.59 3.73 9.95
N LEU A 34 2.31 4.84 10.13
CA LEU A 34 3.17 5.40 9.09
C LEU A 34 4.53 4.72 9.19
N MET A 35 4.91 3.96 8.17
CA MET A 35 6.08 3.10 8.18
C MET A 35 7.12 3.60 7.19
N ASP A 36 8.25 4.05 7.69
CA ASP A 36 9.42 4.29 6.84
C ASP A 36 9.97 2.95 6.32
N VAL A 37 10.38 2.92 5.07
CA VAL A 37 10.98 1.72 4.45
C VAL A 37 12.40 1.51 4.93
N SER A 38 13.19 2.57 4.93
CA SER A 38 14.62 2.52 5.28
C SER A 38 14.85 2.95 6.72
N MET A 39 14.90 1.97 7.58
CA MET A 39 15.21 2.14 9.00
C MET A 39 16.38 1.25 9.42
N PRO A 40 17.16 1.65 10.45
CA PRO A 40 18.23 0.81 10.99
C PRO A 40 17.67 -0.45 11.66
N ARG A 41 18.52 -1.44 11.90
CA ARG A 41 18.22 -2.72 12.58
C ARG A 41 17.16 -3.54 11.85
N MET A 42 15.91 -3.11 11.80
CA MET A 42 14.82 -3.75 11.07
C MET A 42 14.17 -2.73 10.14
N GLY A 43 14.17 -3.00 8.84
CA GLY A 43 13.53 -2.16 7.83
C GLY A 43 12.00 -2.27 7.84
N GLY A 44 11.34 -1.30 7.19
CA GLY A 44 9.89 -1.20 7.18
C GLY A 44 9.17 -2.38 6.52
N VAL A 45 9.79 -3.05 5.55
CA VAL A 45 9.22 -4.25 4.91
C VAL A 45 9.04 -5.37 5.94
N GLU A 46 10.10 -5.68 6.68
CA GLU A 46 10.05 -6.76 7.68
C GLU A 46 9.14 -6.38 8.86
N ALA A 47 9.20 -5.14 9.33
CA ALA A 47 8.30 -4.64 10.36
C ALA A 47 6.83 -4.75 9.91
N THR A 48 6.53 -4.34 8.67
CA THR A 48 5.19 -4.48 8.08
C THR A 48 4.73 -5.93 8.08
N ARG A 49 5.58 -6.87 7.63
CA ARG A 49 5.27 -8.31 7.59
C ARG A 49 4.94 -8.83 8.98
N GLN A 50 5.73 -8.50 10.00
CA GLN A 50 5.50 -8.95 11.37
C GLN A 50 4.22 -8.37 11.94
N ILE A 51 3.98 -7.06 11.78
CA ILE A 51 2.75 -6.40 12.25
C ILE A 51 1.53 -7.02 11.59
N LYS A 52 1.54 -7.18 10.26
CA LYS A 52 0.38 -7.71 9.53
C LYS A 52 0.08 -9.17 9.82
N ARG A 53 1.09 -9.96 10.18
CA ARG A 53 0.91 -11.35 10.61
C ARG A 53 0.18 -11.45 11.96
N GLU A 54 0.54 -10.59 12.92
CA GLU A 54 -0.05 -10.59 14.25
C GLU A 54 -1.33 -9.73 14.34
N PHE A 55 -1.35 -8.61 13.61
CA PHE A 55 -2.43 -7.60 13.63
C PHE A 55 -2.89 -7.24 12.22
N PRO A 56 -3.59 -8.13 11.50
CA PRO A 56 -3.95 -7.94 10.08
C PRO A 56 -4.87 -6.74 9.84
N HIS A 57 -5.58 -6.28 10.86
CA HIS A 57 -6.52 -5.14 10.77
C HIS A 57 -5.83 -3.78 10.83
N ILE A 58 -4.61 -3.68 11.38
CA ILE A 58 -3.89 -2.41 11.46
C ILE A 58 -3.51 -1.93 10.07
N GLY A 59 -3.89 -0.71 9.74
CA GLY A 59 -3.52 -0.07 8.48
C GLY A 59 -2.04 0.32 8.46
N ILE A 60 -1.34 0.06 7.34
CA ILE A 60 0.07 0.47 7.20
C ILE A 60 0.22 1.32 5.95
N VAL A 61 0.64 2.56 6.14
CA VAL A 61 1.03 3.49 5.08
C VAL A 61 2.55 3.52 4.99
N ALA A 62 3.11 2.95 3.95
CA ALA A 62 4.54 2.98 3.70
C ALA A 62 4.96 4.36 3.17
N LEU A 63 6.04 4.91 3.74
CA LEU A 63 6.69 6.13 3.29
C LEU A 63 8.01 5.76 2.62
N THR A 64 8.13 6.02 1.32
CA THR A 64 9.29 5.64 0.51
C THR A 64 9.98 6.85 -0.10
N MET A 65 11.29 6.76 -0.37
CA MET A 65 11.98 7.69 -1.26
C MET A 65 11.86 7.23 -2.72
N TYR A 66 12.11 8.11 -3.69
CA TYR A 66 12.04 7.77 -5.12
C TYR A 66 12.96 6.61 -5.52
N ASP A 67 14.13 6.53 -4.93
CA ASP A 67 15.14 5.50 -5.17
C ASP A 67 14.82 4.16 -4.47
N GLU A 68 13.95 4.18 -3.46
CA GLU A 68 13.52 3.00 -2.70
C GLU A 68 12.36 2.23 -3.34
N GLN A 69 11.90 2.67 -4.49
CA GLN A 69 10.76 2.05 -5.18
C GLN A 69 10.96 0.56 -5.54
N GLN A 70 12.18 0.04 -5.47
CA GLN A 70 12.44 -1.40 -5.60
C GLN A 70 11.78 -2.25 -4.52
N TYR A 71 11.53 -1.67 -3.33
CA TYR A 71 10.88 -2.36 -2.20
C TYR A 71 9.35 -2.35 -2.26
N ILE A 72 8.75 -1.69 -3.27
CA ILE A 72 7.29 -1.56 -3.37
C ILE A 72 6.61 -2.93 -3.39
N PHE A 73 7.14 -3.89 -4.15
CA PHE A 73 6.56 -5.23 -4.22
C PHE A 73 6.65 -5.96 -2.88
N ASP A 74 7.78 -5.85 -2.22
CA ASP A 74 7.99 -6.48 -0.91
C ASP A 74 7.07 -5.88 0.15
N LEU A 75 6.79 -4.56 0.07
CA LEU A 75 5.82 -3.90 0.94
C LEU A 75 4.38 -4.32 0.65
N VAL A 76 4.00 -4.44 -0.65
CA VAL A 76 2.68 -4.94 -1.04
C VAL A 76 2.49 -6.34 -0.49
N ARG A 77 3.45 -7.22 -0.68
CA ARG A 77 3.45 -8.60 -0.17
C ARG A 77 3.44 -8.65 1.35
N ALA A 78 4.16 -7.75 2.00
CA ALA A 78 4.17 -7.66 3.46
C ALA A 78 2.82 -7.18 4.03
N GLY A 79 1.90 -6.68 3.19
CA GLY A 79 0.55 -6.30 3.58
C GLY A 79 0.36 -4.81 3.83
N ALA A 80 1.26 -3.94 3.40
CA ALA A 80 1.02 -2.51 3.45
C ALA A 80 -0.24 -2.16 2.64
N THR A 81 -1.03 -1.21 3.12
CA THR A 81 -2.33 -0.82 2.55
C THR A 81 -2.32 0.56 1.90
N GLY A 82 -1.26 1.33 2.12
CA GLY A 82 -1.05 2.63 1.49
C GLY A 82 0.42 2.88 1.18
N TYR A 83 0.67 3.69 0.15
CA TYR A 83 2.01 4.03 -0.32
C TYR A 83 2.07 5.51 -0.66
N LEU A 84 2.99 6.21 -0.03
CA LEU A 84 3.29 7.62 -0.28
C LEU A 84 4.80 7.82 -0.43
N LEU A 85 5.16 8.87 -1.12
CA LEU A 85 6.53 9.35 -1.12
C LEU A 85 6.80 10.19 0.13
N LYS A 86 8.02 10.19 0.64
CA LYS A 86 8.41 10.98 1.82
C LYS A 86 8.30 12.50 1.60
N ASP A 87 8.37 12.94 0.35
CA ASP A 87 8.16 14.33 -0.08
C ASP A 87 6.70 14.67 -0.38
N SER A 88 5.77 13.72 -0.16
CA SER A 88 4.35 13.97 -0.32
C SER A 88 3.88 15.11 0.59
N GLU A 89 2.97 15.94 0.06
CA GLU A 89 2.37 17.01 0.85
C GLU A 89 1.67 16.46 2.10
N SER A 90 1.70 17.25 3.16
CA SER A 90 1.06 16.91 4.42
C SER A 90 -0.42 16.59 4.31
N SER A 91 -1.11 17.24 3.36
CA SER A 91 -2.50 17.01 2.99
C SER A 91 -2.71 15.58 2.49
N GLN A 92 -1.78 15.05 1.69
CA GLN A 92 -1.82 13.69 1.15
C GLN A 92 -1.60 12.64 2.26
N ILE A 93 -0.68 12.91 3.20
CA ILE A 93 -0.45 12.03 4.35
C ILE A 93 -1.72 11.93 5.22
N VAL A 94 -2.34 13.06 5.53
CA VAL A 94 -3.59 13.12 6.30
C VAL A 94 -4.72 12.38 5.55
N ALA A 95 -4.85 12.61 4.25
CA ALA A 95 -5.86 11.93 3.43
C ALA A 95 -5.64 10.41 3.41
N ALA A 96 -4.38 9.95 3.31
CA ALA A 96 -4.05 8.54 3.35
C ALA A 96 -4.40 7.90 4.69
N ILE A 97 -4.05 8.52 5.82
CA ILE A 97 -4.40 8.03 7.16
C ILE A 97 -5.92 7.84 7.27
N ARG A 98 -6.70 8.85 6.87
CA ARG A 98 -8.17 8.79 6.92
C ARG A 98 -8.77 7.72 6.02
N ALA A 99 -8.22 7.55 4.81
CA ALA A 99 -8.65 6.52 3.87
C ALA A 99 -8.38 5.11 4.43
N ILE A 100 -7.15 4.89 4.92
CA ILE A 100 -6.74 3.60 5.48
C ILE A 100 -7.53 3.27 6.76
N TYR A 101 -7.79 4.24 7.63
CA TYR A 101 -8.65 4.06 8.81
C TYR A 101 -10.07 3.60 8.42
N LYS A 102 -10.59 4.04 7.29
CA LYS A 102 -11.90 3.61 6.74
C LYS A 102 -11.85 2.26 6.03
N GLY A 103 -10.70 1.58 6.04
CA GLY A 103 -10.50 0.31 5.34
C GLY A 103 -10.35 0.45 3.82
N GLU A 104 -10.06 1.66 3.32
CA GLU A 104 -9.72 1.90 1.92
C GLU A 104 -8.23 1.59 1.71
N SER A 105 -7.84 1.28 0.48
CA SER A 105 -6.43 1.17 0.07
C SER A 105 -6.07 2.33 -0.84
N LEU A 106 -4.85 2.84 -0.70
CA LEU A 106 -4.37 3.99 -1.48
C LEU A 106 -3.06 3.62 -2.20
N ILE A 107 -3.07 3.75 -3.53
CA ILE A 107 -1.88 3.54 -4.36
C ILE A 107 -1.45 4.87 -4.97
N HIS A 108 -0.19 5.25 -4.74
CA HIS A 108 0.40 6.38 -5.47
C HIS A 108 0.60 6.01 -6.95
N PRO A 109 0.43 6.94 -7.91
CA PRO A 109 0.57 6.65 -9.34
C PRO A 109 1.89 5.97 -9.73
N SER A 110 3.01 6.41 -9.15
CA SER A 110 4.33 5.80 -9.41
C SER A 110 4.40 4.33 -8.97
N VAL A 111 3.70 3.97 -7.90
CA VAL A 111 3.59 2.59 -7.41
C VAL A 111 2.74 1.75 -8.37
N ALA A 112 1.60 2.29 -8.81
CA ALA A 112 0.73 1.64 -9.79
C ALA A 112 1.48 1.36 -11.11
N SER A 113 2.25 2.35 -11.60
CA SER A 113 3.09 2.21 -12.80
C SER A 113 4.09 1.07 -12.67
N LYS A 114 4.73 0.91 -11.51
CA LYS A 114 5.68 -0.18 -11.27
C LYS A 114 5.01 -1.54 -11.19
N ILE A 115 3.89 -1.64 -10.52
CA ILE A 115 3.10 -2.88 -10.48
C ILE A 115 2.76 -3.30 -11.93
N LEU A 116 2.32 -2.37 -12.78
CA LEU A 116 2.02 -2.63 -14.18
C LEU A 116 3.25 -3.04 -15.00
N ALA A 117 4.40 -2.39 -14.78
CA ALA A 117 5.65 -2.74 -15.46
C ALA A 117 6.06 -4.17 -15.15
N GLU A 118 5.97 -4.59 -13.90
CA GLU A 118 6.30 -5.95 -13.48
C GLU A 118 5.32 -6.98 -14.09
N PHE A 119 4.02 -6.68 -14.11
CA PHE A 119 3.04 -7.50 -14.82
C PHE A 119 3.39 -7.67 -16.30
N SER A 120 3.81 -6.59 -16.96
CA SER A 120 4.18 -6.62 -18.38
C SER A 120 5.41 -7.50 -18.62
N LEU A 121 6.42 -7.41 -17.75
CA LEU A 121 7.63 -8.26 -17.82
C LEU A 121 7.32 -9.74 -17.61
N MET A 122 6.40 -10.05 -16.70
CA MET A 122 5.96 -11.42 -16.44
C MET A 122 5.18 -12.00 -17.62
N SER A 123 4.31 -11.21 -18.24
CA SER A 123 3.55 -11.61 -19.42
C SER A 123 4.44 -11.92 -20.63
N GLN A 124 5.58 -11.23 -20.78
CA GLN A 124 6.54 -11.48 -21.86
C GLN A 124 7.39 -12.75 -21.65
N LYS A 125 7.53 -13.22 -20.40
CA LYS A 125 8.28 -14.45 -20.05
C LYS A 125 7.47 -15.74 -20.20
N LYS A 126 6.38 -15.73 -20.95
CA LYS A 126 5.44 -16.86 -21.20
C LYS A 126 6.04 -18.12 -21.85
N GLY A 127 7.30 -18.43 -21.61
CA GLY A 127 7.94 -19.68 -22.04
C GLY A 127 8.44 -20.61 -20.94
N LYS A 128 8.47 -20.18 -19.69
CA LYS A 128 8.89 -21.04 -18.56
C LYS A 128 8.05 -20.74 -17.32
N LYS A 129 7.44 -21.79 -16.77
CA LYS A 129 6.71 -21.82 -15.51
C LYS A 129 7.44 -21.02 -14.42
N SER A 130 7.11 -19.75 -14.24
CA SER A 130 7.35 -19.04 -13.02
C SER A 130 5.98 -18.78 -12.39
N GLY A 131 5.77 -19.30 -11.18
CA GLY A 131 4.49 -19.35 -10.49
C GLY A 131 3.98 -17.98 -10.00
N TRP A 132 3.96 -16.99 -10.87
CA TRP A 132 3.53 -15.63 -10.57
C TRP A 132 2.35 -15.22 -11.43
N VAL A 133 1.20 -15.09 -10.80
CA VAL A 133 0.14 -14.10 -11.04
C VAL A 133 -0.52 -14.04 -12.43
N GLU A 134 -0.57 -15.12 -13.20
CA GLU A 134 -1.37 -15.10 -14.43
C GLU A 134 -2.89 -15.19 -14.20
N HIS A 135 -3.32 -15.44 -12.94
CA HIS A 135 -4.73 -15.68 -12.63
C HIS A 135 -5.43 -14.64 -11.77
N ASP A 136 -4.78 -13.53 -11.36
CA ASP A 136 -5.32 -12.84 -10.19
C ASP A 136 -5.82 -11.43 -10.36
N LEU A 137 -5.29 -10.62 -11.24
CA LEU A 137 -5.96 -9.38 -11.58
C LEU A 137 -6.84 -9.58 -12.81
N SER A 138 -8.13 -9.31 -12.67
CA SER A 138 -9.04 -9.25 -13.81
C SER A 138 -8.66 -8.10 -14.76
N GLU A 139 -9.11 -8.17 -16.02
CA GLU A 139 -8.91 -7.09 -16.99
C GLU A 139 -9.43 -5.75 -16.47
N ARG A 140 -10.50 -5.78 -15.68
CA ARG A 140 -11.07 -4.57 -15.05
C ARG A 140 -10.15 -3.99 -13.99
N GLU A 141 -9.52 -4.83 -13.17
CA GLU A 141 -8.56 -4.41 -12.15
C GLU A 141 -7.28 -3.86 -12.78
N ILE A 142 -6.80 -4.48 -13.87
CA ILE A 142 -5.67 -3.97 -14.66
C ILE A 142 -6.01 -2.59 -15.25
N THR A 143 -7.22 -2.42 -15.76
CA THR A 143 -7.69 -1.12 -16.30
C THR A 143 -7.73 -0.05 -15.21
N VAL A 144 -8.28 -0.38 -14.03
CA VAL A 144 -8.28 0.55 -12.88
C VAL A 144 -6.85 0.90 -12.49
N LEU A 145 -5.95 -0.08 -12.42
CA LEU A 145 -4.55 0.14 -12.03
C LEU A 145 -3.82 1.05 -13.04
N ARG A 146 -4.09 0.92 -14.35
CA ARG A 146 -3.56 1.82 -15.39
C ARG A 146 -4.00 3.26 -15.18
N LEU A 147 -5.29 3.47 -14.92
CA LEU A 147 -5.82 4.81 -14.68
C LEU A 147 -5.26 5.44 -13.40
N VAL A 148 -5.01 4.63 -12.36
CA VAL A 148 -4.27 5.09 -11.16
C VAL A 148 -2.84 5.48 -11.52
N ALA A 149 -2.15 4.68 -12.35
CA ALA A 149 -0.80 4.99 -12.82
C ALA A 149 -0.74 6.29 -13.64
N ASP A 150 -1.81 6.59 -14.39
CA ASP A 150 -1.99 7.85 -15.12
C ASP A 150 -2.34 9.04 -14.20
N GLY A 151 -2.33 8.86 -12.89
CA GLY A 151 -2.61 9.91 -11.90
C GLY A 151 -4.09 10.25 -11.71
N LYS A 152 -5.01 9.44 -12.21
CA LYS A 152 -6.45 9.68 -12.07
C LYS A 152 -6.91 9.42 -10.64
N THR A 153 -7.75 10.31 -10.14
CA THR A 153 -8.47 10.14 -8.88
C THR A 153 -9.55 9.06 -8.99
N ASN A 154 -9.98 8.47 -7.87
CA ASN A 154 -11.09 7.50 -7.87
C ASN A 154 -12.36 8.04 -8.52
N LYS A 155 -12.63 9.35 -8.38
CA LYS A 155 -13.77 10.02 -9.00
C LYS A 155 -13.65 10.09 -10.53
N GLU A 156 -12.47 10.43 -11.04
CA GLU A 156 -12.19 10.47 -12.49
C GLU A 156 -12.22 9.06 -13.09
N ILE A 157 -11.70 8.06 -12.39
CA ILE A 157 -11.76 6.65 -12.80
C ILE A 157 -13.22 6.19 -12.84
N ALA A 158 -14.02 6.52 -11.83
CA ALA A 158 -15.43 6.20 -11.77
C ALA A 158 -16.18 6.77 -13.00
N ASN A 159 -15.97 8.05 -13.31
CA ASN A 159 -16.55 8.68 -14.49
C ASN A 159 -16.06 8.05 -15.80
N HIS A 160 -14.75 7.73 -15.90
CA HIS A 160 -14.18 7.14 -17.12
C HIS A 160 -14.70 5.74 -17.41
N LEU A 161 -14.99 4.97 -16.36
CA LEU A 161 -15.41 3.57 -16.46
C LEU A 161 -16.92 3.34 -16.29
N ASP A 162 -17.69 4.43 -16.14
CA ASP A 162 -19.12 4.39 -15.83
C ASP A 162 -19.43 3.54 -14.57
N LEU A 163 -18.69 3.82 -13.50
CA LEU A 163 -18.80 3.15 -12.21
C LEU A 163 -19.09 4.13 -11.08
N SER A 164 -19.51 3.63 -9.92
CA SER A 164 -19.50 4.43 -8.71
C SER A 164 -18.07 4.55 -8.15
N GLU A 165 -17.76 5.67 -7.46
CA GLU A 165 -16.48 5.84 -6.77
C GLU A 165 -16.24 4.72 -5.74
N LYS A 166 -17.30 4.25 -5.07
CA LYS A 166 -17.24 3.11 -4.15
C LYS A 166 -16.81 1.83 -4.86
N THR A 167 -17.27 1.61 -6.10
CA THR A 167 -16.87 0.45 -6.90
C THR A 167 -15.39 0.52 -7.26
N VAL A 168 -14.88 1.69 -7.62
CA VAL A 168 -13.45 1.89 -7.90
C VAL A 168 -12.61 1.61 -6.65
N LYS A 169 -13.01 2.12 -5.48
CA LYS A 169 -12.34 1.83 -4.20
C LYS A 169 -12.32 0.32 -3.89
N ASN A 170 -13.41 -0.38 -4.19
CA ASN A 170 -13.46 -1.83 -4.04
C ASN A 170 -12.49 -2.54 -4.99
N HIS A 171 -12.36 -2.10 -6.25
CA HIS A 171 -11.37 -2.66 -7.18
C HIS A 171 -9.94 -2.43 -6.67
N VAL A 172 -9.61 -1.24 -6.21
CA VAL A 172 -8.30 -0.95 -5.63
C VAL A 172 -8.02 -1.86 -4.44
N ARG A 173 -8.96 -2.03 -3.52
CA ARG A 173 -8.83 -2.94 -2.38
C ARG A 173 -8.63 -4.39 -2.81
N ASN A 174 -9.37 -4.86 -3.83
CA ASN A 174 -9.23 -6.22 -4.35
C ASN A 174 -7.86 -6.44 -5.02
N ILE A 175 -7.34 -5.45 -5.74
CA ILE A 175 -5.98 -5.49 -6.30
C ILE A 175 -4.97 -5.76 -5.18
N PHE A 176 -5.01 -4.98 -4.09
CA PHE A 176 -4.12 -5.21 -2.95
C PHE A 176 -4.30 -6.59 -2.34
N HIS A 177 -5.55 -7.00 -2.10
CA HIS A 177 -5.82 -8.31 -1.52
C HIS A 177 -5.25 -9.44 -2.39
N LYS A 178 -5.43 -9.35 -3.69
CA LYS A 178 -4.89 -10.34 -4.63
C LYS A 178 -3.37 -10.35 -4.66
N LEU A 179 -2.74 -9.19 -4.66
CA LEU A 179 -1.28 -9.07 -4.61
C LEU A 179 -0.67 -9.60 -3.29
N GLN A 180 -1.45 -9.62 -2.19
CA GLN A 180 -1.02 -10.11 -0.88
C GLN A 180 -1.22 -11.61 -0.67
N VAL A 181 -2.24 -12.21 -1.29
CA VAL A 181 -2.63 -13.62 -1.05
C VAL A 181 -1.58 -14.62 -1.51
N TYR A 182 -0.72 -14.25 -2.45
CA TYR A 182 0.33 -15.15 -2.98
C TYR A 182 1.42 -15.52 -2.00
N ASP A 183 1.59 -14.76 -0.92
CA ASP A 183 2.62 -15.06 0.09
C ASP A 183 2.12 -16.02 1.20
N ARG A 184 0.83 -16.39 1.20
CA ARG A 184 0.27 -17.28 2.24
C ARG A 184 0.31 -18.76 1.88
N THR A 185 0.77 -19.11 0.69
CA THR A 185 0.76 -20.49 0.15
C THR A 185 2.15 -21.10 -0.06
N GLN A 186 3.19 -20.53 0.53
CA GLN A 186 4.51 -21.17 0.61
C GLN A 186 4.94 -21.41 2.05
#